data_46008bb3e250dacfc80d12cfe335ec4b
#
_entry.id   46008bb3e250dacfc80d12cfe335ec4b
#
_cell.length_a   1.000
_cell.length_b   1.000
_cell.length_c   1.000
_cell.angle_alpha   90.00
_cell.angle_beta   90.00
_cell.angle_gamma   90.00
#
_symmetry.space_group_name_H-M   'P 1'
#
loop_
_entity.id
_entity.type
_entity.pdbx_description
1 polymer ?
#
loop_
_entity_poly.entity_id
_entity_poly.type
_entity_poly.pdbx_seq_one_letter_code
_entity_poly.pdbx_strand_id
1 'polypeptide(L)'
;MTKPKRTAKPTGSAADFIPTRPTLPKLRAASKGCRGCDLFKLGTQTVFGEGPASAHVMVVGEQPGDQEDKAGRPFVGPSGKLLDRAFDSAGIDRDDVYVTNAVKHFKWARDARTKRRIHKTPNVGEIRACHPWLEQEIALIRPRVIVCLGATAAKALLGRDFSVMKKRGVPVESEWAPAVVATVHPSAVLRAPPDQRALAERMFIADIRKVARVLEKTSTAERRGTSQRRKFSAWETSAPPSATSSASTRSSRE
;
A
#
# COMPACT_ATOMS: atom_id res chain seq x y z
N MET A 1 -41.36 -2.20 17.49
CA MET A 1 -40.16 -1.90 18.31
C MET A 1 -39.09 -2.95 17.98
N THR A 2 -38.16 -2.66 17.07
CA THR A 2 -37.03 -3.54 16.71
C THR A 2 -36.00 -3.47 17.82
N LYS A 3 -35.70 -4.62 18.45
CA LYS A 3 -34.62 -4.73 19.44
C LYS A 3 -33.30 -4.25 18.83
N PRO A 4 -32.49 -3.44 19.54
CA PRO A 4 -31.18 -3.02 19.04
C PRO A 4 -30.32 -4.27 18.83
N LYS A 5 -29.74 -4.43 17.62
CA LYS A 5 -28.75 -5.46 17.33
C LYS A 5 -27.61 -5.32 18.34
N ARG A 6 -27.37 -6.36 19.14
CA ARG A 6 -26.21 -6.43 20.03
C ARG A 6 -24.96 -6.20 19.18
N THR A 7 -24.31 -5.06 19.37
CA THR A 7 -23.04 -4.78 18.71
C THR A 7 -22.01 -5.79 19.21
N ALA A 8 -21.45 -6.58 18.30
CA ALA A 8 -20.39 -7.52 18.64
C ALA A 8 -19.19 -6.76 19.23
N LYS A 9 -18.48 -7.40 20.18
CA LYS A 9 -17.25 -6.86 20.74
C LYS A 9 -16.13 -6.98 19.69
N PRO A 10 -15.21 -5.99 19.56
CA PRO A 10 -14.07 -6.12 18.65
C PRO A 10 -13.16 -7.27 19.09
N THR A 11 -12.56 -7.98 18.13
CA THR A 11 -11.65 -9.12 18.39
C THR A 11 -10.22 -8.67 18.74
N GLY A 12 -9.87 -7.41 18.44
CA GLY A 12 -8.54 -6.85 18.67
C GLY A 12 -7.61 -6.92 17.46
N SER A 13 -7.93 -7.72 16.44
CA SER A 13 -7.12 -7.83 15.22
C SER A 13 -7.96 -8.18 13.99
N ALA A 14 -7.55 -7.67 12.83
CA ALA A 14 -8.07 -8.07 11.53
C ALA A 14 -7.56 -9.45 11.10
N ALA A 15 -6.51 -9.98 11.73
CA ALA A 15 -5.95 -11.30 11.43
C ALA A 15 -7.00 -12.41 11.56
N ASP A 16 -7.93 -12.29 12.51
CA ASP A 16 -9.01 -13.25 12.75
C ASP A 16 -10.00 -13.38 11.56
N PHE A 17 -9.92 -12.45 10.60
CA PHE A 17 -10.80 -12.40 9.43
C PHE A 17 -10.07 -12.75 8.12
N ILE A 18 -8.76 -12.96 8.16
CA ILE A 18 -7.98 -13.29 6.97
C ILE A 18 -8.28 -14.75 6.57
N PRO A 19 -8.71 -15.04 5.32
CA PRO A 19 -8.95 -16.40 4.87
C PRO A 19 -7.63 -17.17 4.72
N THR A 20 -7.65 -18.50 4.95
CA THR A 20 -6.47 -19.38 4.91
C THR A 20 -5.75 -19.42 3.55
N ARG A 21 -6.44 -19.15 2.45
CA ARG A 21 -5.88 -19.04 1.09
C ARG A 21 -6.32 -17.68 0.51
N PRO A 22 -5.65 -16.59 0.89
CA PRO A 22 -6.07 -15.25 0.52
C PRO A 22 -5.89 -15.00 -0.98
N THR A 23 -6.86 -14.31 -1.56
CA THR A 23 -6.80 -13.65 -2.86
C THR A 23 -7.46 -12.29 -2.70
N LEU A 24 -7.18 -11.31 -3.55
CA LEU A 24 -7.79 -9.98 -3.41
C LEU A 24 -9.33 -10.03 -3.35
N PRO A 25 -10.05 -10.81 -4.19
CA PRO A 25 -11.50 -10.95 -4.07
C PRO A 25 -11.95 -11.55 -2.72
N LYS A 26 -11.24 -12.60 -2.23
CA LYS A 26 -11.56 -13.22 -0.94
C LYS A 26 -11.31 -12.28 0.23
N LEU A 27 -10.19 -11.54 0.23
CA LEU A 27 -9.89 -10.53 1.25
C LEU A 27 -10.95 -9.43 1.26
N ARG A 28 -11.34 -8.91 0.08
CA ARG A 28 -12.40 -7.92 -0.06
C ARG A 28 -13.74 -8.43 0.50
N ALA A 29 -14.11 -9.67 0.20
CA ALA A 29 -15.33 -10.28 0.72
C ALA A 29 -15.27 -10.45 2.25
N ALA A 30 -14.16 -10.97 2.77
CA ALA A 30 -13.97 -11.19 4.21
C ALA A 30 -13.91 -9.87 5.00
N SER A 31 -13.31 -8.82 4.44
CA SER A 31 -13.20 -7.51 5.09
C SER A 31 -14.56 -6.88 5.44
N LYS A 32 -15.63 -7.21 4.68
CA LYS A 32 -16.99 -6.73 4.96
C LYS A 32 -17.50 -7.15 6.35
N GLY A 33 -17.02 -8.26 6.86
CA GLY A 33 -17.35 -8.77 8.20
C GLY A 33 -16.36 -8.38 9.29
N CYS A 34 -15.32 -7.59 8.98
CA CYS A 34 -14.24 -7.28 9.91
C CYS A 34 -14.74 -6.52 11.15
N ARG A 35 -14.35 -7.03 12.33
CA ARG A 35 -14.62 -6.45 13.65
C ARG A 35 -13.35 -6.38 14.49
N GLY A 36 -12.19 -6.26 13.84
CA GLY A 36 -10.89 -6.22 14.49
C GLY A 36 -10.66 -5.01 15.40
N CYS A 37 -11.40 -3.91 15.19
CA CYS A 37 -11.36 -2.71 16.05
C CYS A 37 -12.72 -2.05 16.09
N ASP A 38 -12.93 -1.10 17.03
CA ASP A 38 -14.22 -0.43 17.23
C ASP A 38 -14.69 0.43 16.05
N LEU A 39 -13.84 0.69 15.06
CA LEU A 39 -14.20 1.52 13.91
C LEU A 39 -15.29 0.90 13.03
N PHE A 40 -15.48 -0.42 13.08
CA PHE A 40 -16.61 -1.07 12.40
C PHE A 40 -18.00 -0.60 12.89
N LYS A 41 -18.06 -0.02 14.10
CA LYS A 41 -19.28 0.55 14.67
C LYS A 41 -19.58 1.95 14.14
N LEU A 42 -18.56 2.65 13.68
CA LEU A 42 -18.60 4.04 13.19
C LEU A 42 -18.75 4.11 11.68
N GLY A 43 -17.93 3.34 10.95
CA GLY A 43 -17.99 3.29 9.50
C GLY A 43 -19.30 2.69 8.99
N THR A 44 -19.77 3.15 7.83
CA THR A 44 -20.95 2.58 7.16
C THR A 44 -20.63 1.18 6.62
N GLN A 45 -19.40 1.00 6.15
CA GLN A 45 -18.89 -0.25 5.58
C GLN A 45 -17.35 -0.26 5.60
N THR A 46 -16.74 -1.41 5.30
CA THR A 46 -15.31 -1.46 4.98
C THR A 46 -15.06 -0.87 3.60
N VAL A 47 -14.00 -0.09 3.48
CA VAL A 47 -13.47 0.39 2.19
C VAL A 47 -12.16 -0.34 1.94
N PHE A 48 -12.23 -1.42 1.19
CA PHE A 48 -11.07 -2.23 0.81
C PHE A 48 -10.33 -1.60 -0.37
N GLY A 49 -9.05 -1.98 -0.57
CA GLY A 49 -8.25 -1.45 -1.67
C GLY A 49 -8.83 -1.77 -3.06
N GLU A 50 -8.48 -1.00 -4.07
CA GLU A 50 -8.97 -1.11 -5.46
C GLU A 50 -7.83 -0.91 -6.46
N GLY A 51 -7.82 -1.70 -7.52
CA GLY A 51 -6.84 -1.70 -8.59
C GLY A 51 -6.46 -3.11 -9.02
N PRO A 52 -5.62 -3.26 -10.05
CA PRO A 52 -5.19 -4.56 -10.55
C PRO A 52 -4.25 -5.27 -9.57
N ALA A 53 -4.32 -6.62 -9.56
CA ALA A 53 -3.40 -7.45 -8.78
C ALA A 53 -1.94 -7.35 -9.30
N SER A 54 -1.77 -6.95 -10.55
CA SER A 54 -0.48 -6.74 -11.20
C SER A 54 0.08 -5.32 -11.05
N ALA A 55 -0.52 -4.48 -10.20
CA ALA A 55 -0.10 -3.11 -10.01
C ALA A 55 1.37 -3.01 -9.57
N HIS A 56 2.15 -2.21 -10.28
CA HIS A 56 3.53 -1.91 -9.90
C HIS A 56 3.62 -0.76 -8.88
N VAL A 57 2.59 0.06 -8.80
CA VAL A 57 2.47 1.15 -7.83
C VAL A 57 1.31 0.86 -6.89
N MET A 58 1.57 0.90 -5.58
CA MET A 58 0.53 0.85 -4.56
C MET A 58 0.50 2.16 -3.80
N VAL A 59 -0.69 2.74 -3.67
CA VAL A 59 -0.90 3.95 -2.86
C VAL A 59 -1.59 3.59 -1.56
N VAL A 60 -1.03 4.06 -0.46
CA VAL A 60 -1.57 3.83 0.89
C VAL A 60 -1.91 5.16 1.53
N GLY A 61 -3.20 5.41 1.77
CA GLY A 61 -3.70 6.53 2.56
C GLY A 61 -3.86 6.20 4.04
N GLU A 62 -4.45 7.11 4.80
CA GLU A 62 -4.70 6.94 6.23
C GLU A 62 -5.93 6.05 6.48
N GLN A 63 -7.09 6.50 6.05
CA GLN A 63 -8.40 5.86 6.19
C GLN A 63 -9.38 6.43 5.16
N PRO A 64 -10.53 5.77 4.92
CA PRO A 64 -11.58 6.33 4.07
C PRO A 64 -12.07 7.69 4.56
N GLY A 65 -12.47 8.57 3.65
CA GLY A 65 -13.25 9.77 3.96
C GLY A 65 -14.76 9.47 3.96
N ASP A 66 -15.59 10.52 4.15
CA ASP A 66 -17.04 10.40 4.17
C ASP A 66 -17.63 9.91 2.83
N GLN A 67 -17.06 10.34 1.71
CA GLN A 67 -17.51 9.92 0.38
C GLN A 67 -17.11 8.47 0.10
N GLU A 68 -15.90 8.10 0.46
CA GLU A 68 -15.38 6.73 0.34
C GLU A 68 -16.16 5.74 1.21
N ASP A 69 -16.49 6.12 2.45
CA ASP A 69 -17.26 5.30 3.38
C ASP A 69 -18.69 5.04 2.85
N LYS A 70 -19.30 6.02 2.17
CA LYS A 70 -20.60 5.87 1.53
C LYS A 70 -20.55 5.04 0.26
N ALA A 71 -19.53 5.27 -0.57
CA ALA A 71 -19.37 4.60 -1.86
C ALA A 71 -18.80 3.17 -1.76
N GLY A 72 -18.10 2.84 -0.64
CA GLY A 72 -17.40 1.58 -0.48
C GLY A 72 -16.12 1.46 -1.33
N ARG A 73 -15.63 2.57 -1.90
CA ARG A 73 -14.47 2.63 -2.80
C ARG A 73 -13.46 3.67 -2.32
N PRO A 74 -12.13 3.37 -2.36
CA PRO A 74 -11.10 4.28 -1.91
C PRO A 74 -10.88 5.44 -2.90
N PHE A 75 -10.52 6.61 -2.39
CA PHE A 75 -10.10 7.78 -3.17
C PHE A 75 -11.12 8.28 -4.23
N VAL A 76 -12.42 8.21 -3.94
CA VAL A 76 -13.48 8.74 -4.83
C VAL A 76 -13.80 10.21 -4.58
N GLY A 77 -13.37 10.76 -3.44
CA GLY A 77 -13.62 12.14 -3.05
C GLY A 77 -12.60 13.14 -3.62
N PRO A 78 -12.61 14.40 -3.13
CA PRO A 78 -11.71 15.46 -3.61
C PRO A 78 -10.22 15.13 -3.52
N SER A 79 -9.80 14.34 -2.50
CA SER A 79 -8.43 13.87 -2.35
C SER A 79 -8.02 12.92 -3.48
N GLY A 80 -8.93 12.04 -3.91
CA GLY A 80 -8.72 11.16 -5.05
C GLY A 80 -8.57 11.93 -6.35
N LYS A 81 -9.45 12.90 -6.61
CA LYS A 81 -9.36 13.76 -7.80
C LYS A 81 -8.02 14.52 -7.89
N LEU A 82 -7.48 14.99 -6.76
CA LEU A 82 -6.15 15.61 -6.75
C LEU A 82 -5.05 14.58 -7.02
N LEU A 83 -5.18 13.38 -6.46
CA LEU A 83 -4.25 12.28 -6.71
C LEU A 83 -4.24 11.88 -8.19
N ASP A 84 -5.42 11.75 -8.81
CA ASP A 84 -5.56 11.41 -10.24
C ASP A 84 -4.87 12.47 -11.11
N ARG A 85 -5.10 13.77 -10.88
CA ARG A 85 -4.37 14.85 -11.60
C ARG A 85 -2.86 14.77 -11.41
N ALA A 86 -2.39 14.36 -10.23
CA ALA A 86 -0.96 14.21 -9.98
C ALA A 86 -0.38 13.01 -10.74
N PHE A 87 -1.12 11.91 -10.87
CA PHE A 87 -0.73 10.76 -11.68
C PHE A 87 -0.68 11.13 -13.17
N ASP A 88 -1.73 11.76 -13.71
CA ASP A 88 -1.77 12.25 -15.10
C ASP A 88 -0.54 13.12 -15.40
N SER A 89 -0.23 14.06 -14.50
CA SER A 89 0.92 14.96 -14.61
C SER A 89 2.28 14.25 -14.51
N ALA A 90 2.31 13.05 -13.93
CA ALA A 90 3.50 12.22 -13.77
C ALA A 90 3.62 11.11 -14.84
N GLY A 91 2.62 10.97 -15.72
CA GLY A 91 2.56 9.89 -16.71
C GLY A 91 2.33 8.50 -16.08
N ILE A 92 1.68 8.45 -14.92
CA ILE A 92 1.28 7.20 -14.27
C ILE A 92 -0.20 6.96 -14.59
N ASP A 93 -0.50 5.84 -15.29
CA ASP A 93 -1.87 5.45 -15.53
C ASP A 93 -2.56 5.05 -14.23
N ARG A 94 -3.69 5.68 -13.95
CA ARG A 94 -4.47 5.41 -12.73
C ARG A 94 -5.00 3.96 -12.70
N ASP A 95 -5.26 3.37 -13.84
CA ASP A 95 -5.77 2.01 -13.96
C ASP A 95 -4.68 0.96 -13.66
N ASP A 96 -3.39 1.34 -13.70
CA ASP A 96 -2.26 0.50 -13.32
C ASP A 96 -1.87 0.64 -11.84
N VAL A 97 -2.58 1.46 -11.07
CA VAL A 97 -2.29 1.73 -9.66
C VAL A 97 -3.29 1.03 -8.74
N TYR A 98 -2.79 0.34 -7.74
CA TYR A 98 -3.61 -0.14 -6.62
C TYR A 98 -3.68 0.91 -5.52
N VAL A 99 -4.88 1.30 -5.10
CA VAL A 99 -5.07 2.27 -4.02
C VAL A 99 -5.74 1.65 -2.83
N THR A 100 -5.24 1.96 -1.64
CA THR A 100 -5.79 1.47 -0.37
C THR A 100 -5.53 2.45 0.76
N ASN A 101 -5.90 2.09 1.99
CA ASN A 101 -5.63 2.84 3.20
C ASN A 101 -5.07 1.93 4.30
N ALA A 102 -4.32 2.49 5.24
CA ALA A 102 -3.84 1.78 6.43
C ALA A 102 -5.00 1.25 7.29
N VAL A 103 -6.11 1.99 7.34
CA VAL A 103 -7.34 1.60 8.06
C VAL A 103 -8.51 1.51 7.09
N LYS A 104 -9.33 0.43 7.23
CA LYS A 104 -10.41 0.14 6.26
C LYS A 104 -11.78 0.70 6.63
N HIS A 105 -11.94 1.28 7.83
CA HIS A 105 -13.17 1.92 8.26
C HIS A 105 -12.97 3.40 8.54
N PHE A 106 -14.00 4.19 8.27
CA PHE A 106 -13.98 5.63 8.51
C PHE A 106 -14.16 5.95 10.00
N LYS A 107 -13.17 6.61 10.60
CA LYS A 107 -13.26 7.18 11.95
C LYS A 107 -13.75 8.61 11.88
N TRP A 108 -14.84 8.90 12.54
CA TRP A 108 -15.43 10.22 12.55
C TRP A 108 -16.10 10.57 13.88
N ALA A 109 -16.33 11.85 14.08
CA ALA A 109 -17.20 12.34 15.14
C ALA A 109 -18.26 13.26 14.52
N ARG A 110 -19.44 13.32 15.13
CA ARG A 110 -20.49 14.23 14.68
C ARG A 110 -20.17 15.65 15.12
N ASP A 111 -20.13 16.58 14.20
CA ASP A 111 -20.07 18.00 14.51
C ASP A 111 -21.35 18.45 15.21
N ALA A 112 -21.22 19.13 16.34
CA ALA A 112 -22.37 19.52 17.16
C ALA A 112 -23.29 20.52 16.44
N ARG A 113 -22.70 21.43 15.65
CA ARG A 113 -23.41 22.51 14.95
C ARG A 113 -23.98 22.08 13.61
N THR A 114 -23.13 21.49 12.75
CA THR A 114 -23.51 21.16 11.36
C THR A 114 -24.07 19.75 11.20
N LYS A 115 -24.02 18.91 12.24
CA LYS A 115 -24.39 17.48 12.25
C LYS A 115 -23.61 16.63 11.23
N ARG A 116 -22.59 17.19 10.58
CA ARG A 116 -21.74 16.50 9.62
C ARG A 116 -20.79 15.52 10.32
N ARG A 117 -20.39 14.48 9.60
CA ARG A 117 -19.35 13.55 10.04
C ARG A 117 -17.97 14.20 9.80
N ILE A 118 -17.26 14.51 10.88
CA ILE A 118 -15.94 15.13 10.85
C ILE A 118 -14.91 14.03 11.05
N HIS A 119 -14.00 13.92 10.11
CA HIS A 119 -12.86 13.02 10.13
C HIS A 119 -12.05 13.14 11.44
N LYS A 120 -11.70 12.00 12.03
CA LYS A 120 -10.82 11.87 13.20
C LYS A 120 -9.70 10.89 12.89
N THR A 121 -8.47 11.26 13.20
CA THR A 121 -7.31 10.40 12.96
C THR A 121 -7.42 9.09 13.74
N PRO A 122 -7.17 7.92 13.11
CA PRO A 122 -7.10 6.64 13.80
C PRO A 122 -5.98 6.65 14.84
N ASN A 123 -6.23 6.03 15.99
CA ASN A 123 -5.19 5.83 16.99
C ASN A 123 -4.28 4.63 16.64
N VAL A 124 -3.17 4.49 17.37
CA VAL A 124 -2.16 3.44 17.12
C VAL A 124 -2.76 2.03 17.25
N GLY A 125 -3.69 1.82 18.19
CA GLY A 125 -4.36 0.53 18.38
C GLY A 125 -5.24 0.15 17.19
N GLU A 126 -6.01 1.11 16.66
CA GLU A 126 -6.88 0.93 15.49
C GLU A 126 -6.05 0.64 14.22
N ILE A 127 -4.93 1.37 14.03
CA ILE A 127 -4.01 1.13 12.91
C ILE A 127 -3.42 -0.28 13.01
N ARG A 128 -2.90 -0.66 14.19
CA ARG A 128 -2.32 -1.99 14.42
C ARG A 128 -3.36 -3.10 14.20
N ALA A 129 -4.56 -2.94 14.71
CA ALA A 129 -5.63 -3.92 14.53
C ALA A 129 -6.04 -4.11 13.05
N CYS A 130 -5.93 -3.06 12.23
CA CYS A 130 -6.28 -3.09 10.81
C CYS A 130 -5.11 -3.51 9.89
N HIS A 131 -3.87 -3.43 10.38
CA HIS A 131 -2.64 -3.66 9.62
C HIS A 131 -2.60 -5.00 8.85
N PRO A 132 -3.10 -6.13 9.38
CA PRO A 132 -3.11 -7.41 8.66
C PRO A 132 -3.78 -7.35 7.28
N TRP A 133 -4.79 -6.50 7.07
CA TRP A 133 -5.36 -6.30 5.74
C TRP A 133 -4.34 -5.70 4.77
N LEU A 134 -3.61 -4.66 5.20
CA LEU A 134 -2.60 -3.99 4.37
C LEU A 134 -1.43 -4.94 4.04
N GLU A 135 -0.97 -5.73 5.01
CA GLU A 135 0.07 -6.75 4.80
C GLU A 135 -0.34 -7.74 3.73
N GLN A 136 -1.57 -8.24 3.78
CA GLN A 136 -2.08 -9.18 2.78
C GLN A 136 -2.22 -8.56 1.39
N GLU A 137 -2.67 -7.31 1.30
CA GLU A 137 -2.72 -6.57 0.03
C GLU A 137 -1.31 -6.44 -0.58
N ILE A 138 -0.33 -6.02 0.21
CA ILE A 138 1.08 -5.90 -0.23
C ILE A 138 1.64 -7.25 -0.66
N ALA A 139 1.43 -8.30 0.13
CA ALA A 139 1.94 -9.64 -0.16
C ALA A 139 1.38 -10.24 -1.46
N LEU A 140 0.11 -9.94 -1.80
CA LEU A 140 -0.53 -10.43 -3.01
C LEU A 140 -0.16 -9.61 -4.25
N ILE A 141 -0.03 -8.29 -4.12
CA ILE A 141 0.24 -7.37 -5.24
C ILE A 141 1.74 -7.31 -5.54
N ARG A 142 2.60 -7.33 -4.50
CA ARG A 142 4.05 -7.18 -4.61
C ARG A 142 4.47 -5.97 -5.43
N PRO A 143 4.04 -4.77 -5.03
CA PRO A 143 4.30 -3.56 -5.79
C PRO A 143 5.81 -3.26 -5.82
N ARG A 144 6.29 -2.64 -6.90
CA ARG A 144 7.67 -2.12 -6.99
C ARG A 144 7.86 -0.84 -6.18
N VAL A 145 6.81 -0.03 -6.12
CA VAL A 145 6.81 1.23 -5.38
C VAL A 145 5.55 1.34 -4.54
N ILE A 146 5.71 1.63 -3.25
CA ILE A 146 4.61 2.03 -2.39
C ILE A 146 4.67 3.54 -2.16
N VAL A 147 3.54 4.23 -2.33
CA VAL A 147 3.39 5.66 -2.07
C VAL A 147 2.56 5.84 -0.81
N CYS A 148 3.18 6.33 0.26
CA CYS A 148 2.50 6.65 1.52
C CYS A 148 1.98 8.09 1.49
N LEU A 149 0.67 8.27 1.56
CA LEU A 149 0.02 9.56 1.62
C LEU A 149 -0.25 9.98 3.07
N GLY A 150 0.58 10.87 3.59
CA GLY A 150 0.50 11.40 4.96
C GLY A 150 1.24 10.58 6.00
N ALA A 151 1.30 11.14 7.21
CA ALA A 151 2.11 10.59 8.30
C ALA A 151 1.61 9.23 8.81
N THR A 152 0.31 8.99 8.84
CA THR A 152 -0.27 7.74 9.33
C THR A 152 0.15 6.56 8.46
N ALA A 153 -0.01 6.67 7.13
CA ALA A 153 0.42 5.65 6.18
C ALA A 153 1.94 5.43 6.24
N ALA A 154 2.71 6.52 6.26
CA ALA A 154 4.17 6.44 6.33
C ALA A 154 4.65 5.73 7.61
N LYS A 155 4.08 6.07 8.77
CA LYS A 155 4.45 5.44 10.04
C LYS A 155 4.00 3.98 10.15
N ALA A 156 2.93 3.60 9.48
CA ALA A 156 2.45 2.23 9.44
C ALA A 156 3.44 1.28 8.73
N LEU A 157 4.20 1.77 7.75
CA LEU A 157 5.13 0.98 6.94
C LEU A 157 6.61 1.28 7.19
N LEU A 158 6.96 2.51 7.57
CA LEU A 158 8.35 2.96 7.74
C LEU A 158 8.75 3.19 9.20
N GLY A 159 7.85 2.88 10.13
CA GLY A 159 8.11 3.00 11.57
C GLY A 159 7.67 4.34 12.17
N ARG A 160 7.53 4.33 13.50
CA ARG A 160 6.91 5.41 14.29
C ARG A 160 7.65 6.75 14.20
N ASP A 161 8.96 6.69 14.00
CA ASP A 161 9.84 7.87 13.99
C ASP A 161 9.97 8.51 12.61
N PHE A 162 9.36 7.92 11.58
CA PHE A 162 9.41 8.45 10.23
C PHE A 162 8.69 9.80 10.13
N SER A 163 9.40 10.81 9.58
CA SER A 163 8.87 12.16 9.36
C SER A 163 8.67 12.46 7.88
N VAL A 164 7.40 12.55 7.46
CA VAL A 164 7.06 12.93 6.08
C VAL A 164 7.62 14.29 5.72
N MET A 165 7.55 15.28 6.62
CA MET A 165 8.03 16.63 6.32
C MET A 165 9.53 16.71 6.06
N LYS A 166 10.32 15.82 6.68
CA LYS A 166 11.78 15.77 6.50
C LYS A 166 12.20 14.94 5.28
N LYS A 167 11.39 13.94 4.88
CA LYS A 167 11.78 12.93 3.87
C LYS A 167 10.78 12.78 2.72
N ARG A 168 9.88 13.76 2.50
CA ARG A 168 8.89 13.67 1.41
C ARG A 168 9.55 13.57 0.02
N GLY A 169 9.02 12.70 -0.79
CA GLY A 169 9.50 12.46 -2.15
C GLY A 169 10.88 11.81 -2.24
N VAL A 170 11.43 11.31 -1.12
CA VAL A 170 12.68 10.56 -1.10
C VAL A 170 12.35 9.07 -1.01
N PRO A 171 12.85 8.21 -1.94
CA PRO A 171 12.65 6.77 -1.85
C PRO A 171 13.42 6.19 -0.66
N VAL A 172 12.80 5.27 0.04
CA VAL A 172 13.36 4.52 1.18
C VAL A 172 13.22 3.03 0.86
N GLU A 173 14.29 2.28 1.01
CA GLU A 173 14.25 0.82 0.96
C GLU A 173 13.46 0.27 2.14
N SER A 174 12.66 -0.78 1.92
CA SER A 174 11.81 -1.36 2.94
C SER A 174 11.54 -2.83 2.65
N GLU A 175 11.22 -3.60 3.69
CA GLU A 175 10.72 -4.97 3.55
C GLU A 175 9.41 -5.08 2.76
N TRP A 176 8.65 -3.99 2.68
CA TRP A 176 7.33 -3.94 2.02
C TRP A 176 7.41 -3.82 0.51
N ALA A 177 8.43 -3.16 -0.01
CA ALA A 177 8.65 -2.99 -1.45
C ALA A 177 10.08 -2.52 -1.72
N PRO A 178 10.62 -2.70 -2.95
CA PRO A 178 11.94 -2.18 -3.35
C PRO A 178 12.10 -0.68 -3.08
N ALA A 179 11.01 0.09 -3.14
CA ALA A 179 11.02 1.50 -2.78
C ALA A 179 9.69 1.91 -2.12
N VAL A 180 9.77 2.67 -1.03
CA VAL A 180 8.63 3.34 -0.40
C VAL A 180 8.87 4.84 -0.44
N VAL A 181 7.93 5.60 -1.01
CA VAL A 181 7.99 7.06 -1.11
C VAL A 181 6.87 7.66 -0.27
N ALA A 182 7.20 8.51 0.69
CA ALA A 182 6.19 9.22 1.46
C ALA A 182 6.01 10.66 0.98
N THR A 183 4.78 11.16 0.93
CA THR A 183 4.47 12.56 0.68
C THR A 183 3.29 13.00 1.55
N VAL A 184 2.91 14.27 1.48
CA VAL A 184 1.75 14.79 2.20
C VAL A 184 0.46 14.15 1.71
N HIS A 185 -0.55 14.04 2.58
CA HIS A 185 -1.86 13.56 2.14
C HIS A 185 -2.54 14.63 1.26
N PRO A 186 -3.21 14.29 0.13
CA PRO A 186 -3.88 15.26 -0.73
C PRO A 186 -4.86 16.17 0.01
N SER A 187 -5.54 15.66 1.05
CA SER A 187 -6.43 16.47 1.88
C SER A 187 -5.71 17.62 2.62
N ALA A 188 -4.42 17.49 2.91
CA ALA A 188 -3.64 18.57 3.51
C ALA A 188 -3.40 19.70 2.48
N VAL A 189 -3.13 19.32 1.22
CA VAL A 189 -3.02 20.28 0.11
C VAL A 189 -4.33 21.04 -0.09
N LEU A 190 -5.46 20.32 -0.10
CA LEU A 190 -6.79 20.92 -0.28
C LEU A 190 -7.19 21.87 0.87
N ARG A 191 -6.67 21.63 2.08
CA ARG A 191 -6.89 22.50 3.26
C ARG A 191 -5.84 23.60 3.42
N ALA A 192 -4.85 23.68 2.55
CA ALA A 192 -3.87 24.75 2.60
C ALA A 192 -4.55 26.12 2.39
N PRO A 193 -4.05 27.19 3.02
CA PRO A 193 -4.52 28.56 2.79
C PRO A 193 -4.56 28.89 1.30
N PRO A 194 -5.51 29.73 0.84
CA PRO A 194 -5.68 30.01 -0.60
C PRO A 194 -4.40 30.50 -1.29
N ASP A 195 -3.61 31.32 -0.63
CA ASP A 195 -2.32 31.86 -1.09
C ASP A 195 -1.23 30.77 -1.21
N GLN A 196 -1.29 29.69 -0.43
CA GLN A 196 -0.31 28.62 -0.39
C GLN A 196 -0.74 27.37 -1.17
N ARG A 197 -2.02 27.25 -1.50
CA ARG A 197 -2.59 26.03 -2.11
C ARG A 197 -1.93 25.66 -3.43
N ALA A 198 -1.72 26.64 -4.32
CA ALA A 198 -1.09 26.39 -5.61
C ALA A 198 0.36 25.87 -5.46
N LEU A 199 1.11 26.39 -4.48
CA LEU A 199 2.45 25.90 -4.17
C LEU A 199 2.41 24.50 -3.59
N ALA A 200 1.51 24.23 -2.64
CA ALA A 200 1.35 22.91 -2.03
C ALA A 200 0.97 21.85 -3.07
N GLU A 201 0.11 22.18 -4.04
CA GLU A 201 -0.27 21.28 -5.14
C GLU A 201 0.92 21.01 -6.08
N ARG A 202 1.66 22.05 -6.49
CA ARG A 202 2.89 21.87 -7.30
C ARG A 202 3.91 20.98 -6.60
N MET A 203 4.12 21.16 -5.30
CA MET A 203 5.03 20.34 -4.52
C MET A 203 4.55 18.89 -4.42
N PHE A 204 3.25 18.67 -4.26
CA PHE A 204 2.67 17.32 -4.25
C PHE A 204 2.86 16.62 -5.59
N ILE A 205 2.54 17.29 -6.70
CA ILE A 205 2.76 16.77 -8.06
C ILE A 205 4.25 16.45 -8.29
N ALA A 206 5.15 17.32 -7.84
CA ALA A 206 6.58 17.08 -7.96
C ALA A 206 7.04 15.81 -7.21
N ASP A 207 6.45 15.50 -6.05
CA ASP A 207 6.74 14.26 -5.34
C ASP A 207 6.20 13.03 -6.09
N ILE A 208 5.00 13.09 -6.68
CA ILE A 208 4.45 12.00 -7.51
C ILE A 208 5.30 11.79 -8.79
N ARG A 209 5.81 12.85 -9.42
CA ARG A 209 6.77 12.71 -10.54
C ARG A 209 8.07 11.99 -10.14
N LYS A 210 8.51 12.12 -8.88
CA LYS A 210 9.65 11.33 -8.38
C LYS A 210 9.29 9.85 -8.27
N VAL A 211 8.04 9.50 -7.92
CA VAL A 211 7.55 8.12 -7.92
C VAL A 211 7.68 7.49 -9.30
N ALA A 212 7.28 8.20 -10.37
CA ALA A 212 7.43 7.71 -11.75
C ALA A 212 8.89 7.38 -12.09
N ARG A 213 9.82 8.27 -11.73
CA ARG A 213 11.26 8.03 -11.96
C ARG A 213 11.80 6.84 -11.15
N VAL A 214 11.31 6.62 -9.94
CA VAL A 214 11.68 5.46 -9.10
C VAL A 214 11.15 4.18 -9.74
N LEU A 215 9.92 4.19 -10.25
CA LEU A 215 9.32 3.06 -10.94
C LEU A 215 10.12 2.65 -12.19
N GLU A 216 10.55 3.61 -13.01
CA GLU A 216 11.42 3.37 -14.17
C GLU A 216 12.74 2.71 -13.78
N LYS A 217 13.40 3.20 -12.72
CA LYS A 217 14.67 2.65 -12.22
C LYS A 217 14.51 1.21 -11.71
N THR A 218 13.45 0.91 -10.94
CA THR A 218 13.19 -0.45 -10.43
C THR A 218 12.89 -1.42 -11.57
N SER A 219 12.15 -0.98 -12.60
CA SER A 219 11.87 -1.76 -13.81
C SER A 219 13.15 -2.12 -14.60
N THR A 220 14.08 -1.18 -14.70
CA THR A 220 15.34 -1.38 -15.41
C THR A 220 16.27 -2.34 -14.66
N ALA A 221 16.30 -2.25 -13.33
CA ALA A 221 17.13 -3.14 -12.48
C ALA A 221 16.67 -4.60 -12.58
N GLU A 222 15.35 -4.85 -12.57
CA GLU A 222 14.81 -6.21 -12.74
C GLU A 222 15.12 -6.80 -14.13
N ARG A 223 14.98 -6.01 -15.20
CA ARG A 223 15.33 -6.46 -16.58
C ARG A 223 16.80 -6.86 -16.67
N ARG A 224 17.71 -6.10 -16.06
CA ARG A 224 19.14 -6.41 -16.02
C ARG A 224 19.42 -7.68 -15.20
N GLY A 225 18.82 -7.84 -14.03
CA GLY A 225 18.96 -9.03 -13.19
C GLY A 225 18.43 -10.30 -13.87
N THR A 226 17.30 -10.21 -14.58
CA THR A 226 16.74 -11.34 -15.33
C THR A 226 17.60 -11.71 -16.54
N SER A 227 18.16 -10.73 -17.24
CA SER A 227 19.10 -10.96 -18.36
C SER A 227 20.38 -11.62 -17.88
N GLN A 228 20.91 -11.23 -16.73
CA GLN A 228 22.11 -11.79 -16.15
C GLN A 228 21.91 -13.23 -15.66
N ARG A 229 20.77 -13.54 -15.05
CA ARG A 229 20.39 -14.92 -14.67
C ARG A 229 20.21 -15.82 -15.89
N ARG A 230 19.59 -15.34 -16.97
CA ARG A 230 19.47 -16.10 -18.24
C ARG A 230 20.82 -16.40 -18.87
N LYS A 231 21.76 -15.46 -18.85
CA LYS A 231 23.13 -15.68 -19.35
C LYS A 231 23.88 -16.71 -18.51
N PHE A 232 23.72 -16.70 -17.17
CA PHE A 232 24.34 -17.67 -16.27
C PHE A 232 23.79 -19.10 -16.50
N SER A 233 22.47 -19.24 -16.61
CA SER A 233 21.84 -20.56 -16.86
C SER A 233 22.20 -21.11 -18.26
N ALA A 234 22.34 -20.25 -19.26
CA ALA A 234 22.79 -20.66 -20.60
C ALA A 234 24.27 -21.10 -20.62
N TRP A 235 25.10 -20.52 -19.74
CA TRP A 235 26.49 -20.93 -19.60
C TRP A 235 26.63 -22.29 -18.88
N GLU A 236 25.83 -22.57 -17.85
CA GLU A 236 25.81 -23.87 -17.17
C GLU A 236 25.37 -25.03 -18.08
N THR A 237 24.45 -24.76 -19.03
CA THR A 237 24.00 -25.78 -20.00
C THR A 237 24.96 -25.98 -21.16
N SER A 238 25.95 -25.09 -21.38
CA SER A 238 26.94 -25.16 -22.48
C SER A 238 28.33 -25.56 -22.01
N ALA A 239 28.55 -25.82 -20.73
CA ALA A 239 29.83 -26.26 -20.20
C ALA A 239 30.14 -27.70 -20.68
N PRO A 240 31.34 -28.00 -21.22
CA PRO A 240 31.71 -29.35 -21.64
C PRO A 240 31.75 -30.28 -20.41
N PRO A 241 31.43 -31.58 -20.57
CA PRO A 241 31.46 -32.51 -19.47
C PRO A 241 32.90 -32.62 -18.92
N SER A 242 33.03 -32.46 -17.60
CA SER A 242 34.31 -32.61 -16.90
C SER A 242 34.89 -34.00 -17.19
N ALA A 243 36.11 -34.03 -17.73
CA ALA A 243 36.85 -35.26 -17.95
C ALA A 243 37.10 -35.98 -16.61
N THR A 244 36.44 -37.10 -16.41
CA THR A 244 36.71 -38.01 -15.30
C THR A 244 38.04 -38.67 -15.52
N SER A 245 39.05 -38.27 -14.76
CA SER A 245 40.36 -38.92 -14.68
C SER A 245 40.18 -40.31 -14.04
N SER A 246 40.26 -41.36 -14.87
CA SER A 246 40.35 -42.75 -14.41
C SER A 246 41.76 -43.01 -13.93
N ALA A 247 42.00 -42.95 -12.65
CA ALA A 247 43.22 -43.45 -12.03
C ALA A 247 43.13 -44.99 -11.94
N SER A 248 43.88 -45.67 -12.82
CA SER A 248 44.12 -47.12 -12.81
C SER A 248 45.02 -47.49 -11.61
N THR A 249 44.47 -48.16 -10.64
CA THR A 249 45.23 -48.85 -9.58
C THR A 249 45.84 -50.13 -10.14
N ARG A 250 47.14 -50.12 -10.40
CA ARG A 250 47.93 -51.34 -10.58
C ARG A 250 48.20 -51.99 -9.22
N SER A 251 47.63 -53.16 -9.01
CA SER A 251 48.04 -54.11 -7.98
C SER A 251 49.40 -54.67 -8.35
N SER A 252 50.35 -54.63 -7.43
CA SER A 252 51.54 -55.49 -7.46
C SER A 252 51.54 -56.35 -6.21
N ARG A 253 51.45 -57.65 -6.44
CA ARG A 253 51.78 -58.65 -5.43
C ARG A 253 53.32 -58.73 -5.33
N GLU A 254 53.82 -58.76 -4.11
CA GLU A 254 54.73 -59.73 -3.48
C GLU A 254 54.88 -59.38 -2.01
#